data_69ce9c99ead650ec238b9af672eb3b85
#
_entry.id   69ce9c99ead650ec238b9af672eb3b85
#
_cell.length_a   1.000
_cell.length_b   1.000
_cell.length_c   1.000
_cell.angle_alpha   90.00
_cell.angle_beta   90.00
_cell.angle_gamma   90.00
#
_symmetry.space_group_name_H-M   'P 1'
#
loop_
_entity.id
_entity.type
_entity.pdbx_description
1 polymer ?
#
loop_
_entity_poly.entity_id
_entity_poly.type
_entity_poly.pdbx_seq_one_letter_code
_entity_poly.pdbx_strand_id
1 'polypeptide(L)'
;MTTRPGLVRLTATAAVFGLAAAGCAGWSSRPTGITSTSATLHAQTSCLAETTDNPCTSWFQYWPDGVTSVQHTNPVTANVDTNGFVEVRQPITGLRPDTLYRTQFCGYGDRNVEQPGLCIGQRDGALSKPGSQPDAGDYSATQNFRTAGPDTVGTVDLGRALSTADTNANAISRDAGLSAAYSPSRSLWLFGDTVQRNGPAFLAGTTAAAGPHVRGEAPTRLEELPTPPAAPQPGRASPAPFLPRPQGLLTPHDPPAACGTNNSYPASWPTGLAQIPGTERMLIVYGELCVAKTGGWPTERLKLVEYDPATNRFVSTGTPFVAAPLQAGLPAAQLLGSPVFGDDGYLYLFGRQLNPDIVLVARVPADPNAWGNGANYHWWGRPGDGPAQWTEDLTAVTSIISGVTPWSVHVADYTGVGPHRLAMIVKTSFATSGFRLYTATSPTGPWTAGPAGHVPDTCQGGGFGCYAYHGHAELSTPDQFVFSWYSPGDRGGFGHVRLGAIAW
;
A
#
# COMPACT_ATOMS: atom_id res chain seq x y z
N MET A 1 11.77 36.29 56.65
CA MET A 1 12.41 35.01 56.54
C MET A 1 11.83 34.35 55.30
N THR A 2 12.57 34.46 54.19
CA THR A 2 12.18 34.02 52.86
C THR A 2 13.00 32.78 52.54
N THR A 3 12.36 31.63 52.41
CA THR A 3 12.95 30.40 51.94
C THR A 3 12.67 30.21 50.45
N ARG A 4 13.72 30.18 49.64
CA ARG A 4 13.72 29.82 48.21
C ARG A 4 13.58 28.30 48.06
N PRO A 5 12.81 27.79 47.09
CA PRO A 5 12.86 26.38 46.71
C PRO A 5 14.05 26.12 45.77
N GLY A 6 14.80 25.10 46.09
CA GLY A 6 15.96 24.65 45.31
C GLY A 6 15.55 23.99 43.97
N LEU A 7 16.31 24.38 42.94
CA LEU A 7 16.26 23.76 41.60
C LEU A 7 16.92 22.37 41.67
N VAL A 8 16.16 21.31 41.55
CA VAL A 8 16.68 19.96 41.29
C VAL A 8 17.08 19.86 39.83
N ARG A 9 18.35 19.85 39.54
CA ARG A 9 18.89 19.49 38.23
C ARG A 9 18.77 17.97 38.08
N LEU A 10 17.85 17.53 37.24
CA LEU A 10 17.86 16.17 36.70
C LEU A 10 18.97 16.10 35.64
N THR A 11 20.10 15.50 36.01
CA THR A 11 21.10 15.02 35.07
C THR A 11 20.54 13.76 34.38
N ALA A 12 20.17 13.90 33.12
CA ALA A 12 19.86 12.77 32.26
C ALA A 12 21.19 12.04 31.98
N THR A 13 21.40 10.93 32.65
CA THR A 13 22.48 9.99 32.35
C THR A 13 22.06 9.25 31.08
N ALA A 14 22.61 9.63 29.93
CA ALA A 14 22.55 8.85 28.72
C ALA A 14 23.26 7.52 28.97
N ALA A 15 22.53 6.46 29.13
CA ALA A 15 23.06 5.10 29.13
C ALA A 15 23.57 4.80 27.71
N VAL A 16 24.85 5.00 27.48
CA VAL A 16 25.55 4.45 26.32
C VAL A 16 25.57 2.95 26.51
N PHE A 17 24.66 2.26 25.84
CA PHE A 17 24.78 0.82 25.66
C PHE A 17 25.98 0.56 24.75
N GLY A 18 27.09 0.18 25.35
CA GLY A 18 28.25 -0.34 24.65
C GLY A 18 27.89 -1.65 23.96
N LEU A 19 27.52 -1.59 22.70
CA LEU A 19 27.55 -2.73 21.79
C LEU A 19 28.98 -2.85 21.26
N ALA A 20 29.85 -3.50 22.01
CA ALA A 20 31.08 -4.04 21.51
C ALA A 20 30.76 -5.36 20.76
N ALA A 21 30.17 -5.25 19.60
CA ALA A 21 30.21 -6.29 18.58
C ALA A 21 30.80 -5.62 17.34
N ALA A 22 32.12 -5.75 17.18
CA ALA A 22 32.81 -5.35 15.96
C ALA A 22 32.30 -6.21 14.80
N GLY A 23 31.37 -5.69 14.07
CA GLY A 23 30.90 -6.20 12.80
C GLY A 23 30.50 -4.99 11.97
N CYS A 24 30.87 -4.99 10.68
CA CYS A 24 30.33 -3.98 9.76
C CYS A 24 28.80 -4.10 9.78
N ALA A 25 28.13 -3.08 10.27
CA ALA A 25 26.70 -2.94 10.10
C ALA A 25 26.48 -2.20 8.78
N GLY A 26 25.66 -2.76 7.92
CA GLY A 26 25.30 -2.13 6.66
C GLY A 26 23.84 -2.45 6.34
N TRP A 27 23.19 -1.59 5.60
CA TRP A 27 21.84 -1.82 5.12
C TRP A 27 21.68 -1.36 3.69
N SER A 28 21.01 -2.17 2.89
CA SER A 28 20.63 -1.81 1.54
C SER A 28 19.61 -0.69 1.55
N SER A 29 19.83 0.30 0.71
CA SER A 29 18.83 1.31 0.37
C SER A 29 18.23 1.00 -1.00
N ARG A 30 17.15 1.72 -1.33
CA ARG A 30 16.40 1.49 -2.56
C ARG A 30 17.22 1.80 -3.80
N PRO A 31 17.18 0.94 -4.83
CA PRO A 31 17.74 1.25 -6.14
C PRO A 31 17.09 2.48 -6.77
N THR A 32 17.86 3.25 -7.51
CA THR A 32 17.41 4.43 -8.27
C THR A 32 17.85 4.36 -9.73
N GLY A 33 17.39 5.29 -10.57
CA GLY A 33 17.79 5.36 -11.98
C GLY A 33 17.50 4.07 -12.75
N ILE A 34 16.38 3.40 -12.44
CA ILE A 34 16.03 2.12 -13.05
C ILE A 34 15.55 2.37 -14.48
N THR A 35 16.29 1.80 -15.42
CA THR A 35 15.96 1.77 -16.86
C THR A 35 15.64 0.35 -17.32
N SER A 36 15.53 0.12 -18.61
CA SER A 36 15.38 -1.23 -19.17
C SER A 36 16.62 -2.09 -18.99
N THR A 37 17.80 -1.48 -18.85
CA THR A 37 19.09 -2.22 -18.86
C THR A 37 20.04 -1.78 -17.76
N SER A 38 19.66 -0.87 -16.87
CA SER A 38 20.51 -0.36 -15.80
C SER A 38 19.75 0.01 -14.54
N ALA A 39 20.47 0.09 -13.43
CA ALA A 39 20.01 0.65 -12.17
C ALA A 39 21.22 1.16 -11.36
N THR A 40 20.97 1.99 -10.34
CA THR A 40 21.97 2.35 -9.34
C THR A 40 21.56 1.74 -8.01
N LEU A 41 22.42 0.89 -7.46
CA LEU A 41 22.24 0.25 -6.17
C LEU A 41 22.81 1.14 -5.06
N HIS A 42 22.14 1.21 -3.92
CA HIS A 42 22.52 2.04 -2.79
C HIS A 42 22.57 1.24 -1.50
N ALA A 43 23.51 1.58 -0.65
CA ALA A 43 23.58 1.09 0.73
C ALA A 43 24.24 2.13 1.63
N GLN A 44 24.00 2.01 2.93
CA GLN A 44 24.78 2.68 3.94
C GLN A 44 25.51 1.60 4.74
N THR A 45 26.79 1.83 5.04
CA THR A 45 27.60 0.93 5.86
C THR A 45 28.30 1.72 6.96
N SER A 46 28.31 1.15 8.16
CA SER A 46 29.20 1.56 9.22
C SER A 46 30.30 0.50 9.34
N CYS A 47 31.48 0.81 8.92
CA CYS A 47 32.64 -0.03 9.11
C CYS A 47 33.63 0.72 9.99
N LEU A 48 33.81 0.26 11.21
CA LEU A 48 34.87 0.77 12.09
C LEU A 48 36.17 0.12 11.64
N ALA A 49 36.89 0.79 10.78
CA ALA A 49 38.30 0.41 10.50
C ALA A 49 39.10 0.60 11.76
N GLU A 50 39.50 -0.46 12.44
CA GLU A 50 40.38 -0.39 13.61
C GLU A 50 41.80 -0.02 13.21
N THR A 51 42.15 -0.12 11.92
CA THR A 51 43.48 0.25 11.41
C THR A 51 43.42 0.70 9.95
N THR A 52 44.38 1.53 9.54
CA THR A 52 44.57 1.97 8.15
C THR A 52 44.92 0.83 7.18
N ASP A 53 45.21 -0.34 7.68
CA ASP A 53 45.70 -1.47 6.88
C ASP A 53 44.61 -2.45 6.46
N ASN A 54 43.35 -2.27 6.94
CA ASN A 54 42.25 -3.14 6.61
C ASN A 54 40.97 -2.34 6.24
N PRO A 55 40.93 -1.81 5.02
CA PRO A 55 39.81 -0.98 4.59
C PRO A 55 38.53 -1.81 4.43
N CYS A 56 37.41 -1.24 4.82
CA CYS A 56 36.09 -1.83 4.61
C CYS A 56 35.79 -2.00 3.13
N THR A 57 35.72 -3.21 2.67
CA THR A 57 35.42 -3.54 1.28
C THR A 57 33.98 -4.00 1.18
N SER A 58 33.19 -3.36 0.31
CA SER A 58 31.76 -3.62 0.14
C SER A 58 31.41 -3.80 -1.33
N TRP A 59 30.38 -4.59 -1.62
CA TRP A 59 29.85 -4.80 -2.95
C TRP A 59 28.36 -5.16 -2.87
N PHE A 60 27.69 -5.21 -4.02
CA PHE A 60 26.33 -5.74 -4.14
C PHE A 60 26.35 -7.08 -4.87
N GLN A 61 25.50 -7.98 -4.41
CA GLN A 61 25.03 -9.12 -5.19
C GLN A 61 23.68 -8.76 -5.82
N TYR A 62 23.45 -9.17 -7.06
CA TYR A 62 22.16 -9.00 -7.72
C TYR A 62 21.89 -10.13 -8.70
N TRP A 63 20.64 -10.50 -8.84
CA TRP A 63 20.22 -11.59 -9.70
C TRP A 63 18.77 -11.43 -10.16
N PRO A 64 18.41 -11.92 -11.36
CA PRO A 64 17.02 -12.03 -11.78
C PRO A 64 16.27 -13.00 -10.88
N ASP A 65 15.01 -12.71 -10.55
CA ASP A 65 14.19 -13.62 -9.75
C ASP A 65 14.04 -14.98 -10.45
N GLY A 66 14.05 -16.06 -9.67
CA GLY A 66 14.02 -17.44 -10.19
C GLY A 66 15.32 -17.94 -10.80
N VAL A 67 16.39 -17.13 -10.84
CA VAL A 67 17.70 -17.53 -11.37
C VAL A 67 18.67 -17.76 -10.22
N THR A 68 19.45 -18.85 -10.29
CA THR A 68 20.41 -19.22 -9.24
C THR A 68 21.80 -18.57 -9.41
N SER A 69 22.11 -18.05 -10.60
CA SER A 69 23.39 -17.37 -10.83
C SER A 69 23.34 -15.94 -10.33
N VAL A 70 24.21 -15.63 -9.39
CA VAL A 70 24.35 -14.30 -8.77
C VAL A 70 25.44 -13.52 -9.50
N GLN A 71 25.17 -12.27 -9.81
CA GLN A 71 26.12 -11.30 -10.32
C GLN A 71 26.62 -10.41 -9.17
N HIS A 72 27.84 -9.86 -9.32
CA HIS A 72 28.46 -9.02 -8.31
C HIS A 72 28.91 -7.70 -8.93
N THR A 73 28.77 -6.62 -8.16
CA THR A 73 29.46 -5.36 -8.50
C THR A 73 30.95 -5.46 -8.14
N ASN A 74 31.76 -4.62 -8.72
CA ASN A 74 33.14 -4.48 -8.26
C ASN A 74 33.18 -4.04 -6.79
N PRO A 75 34.08 -4.61 -5.98
CA PRO A 75 34.26 -4.19 -4.60
C PRO A 75 34.65 -2.70 -4.52
N VAL A 76 34.07 -1.98 -3.56
CA VAL A 76 34.41 -0.59 -3.24
C VAL A 76 34.98 -0.55 -1.86
N THR A 77 36.13 0.10 -1.72
CA THR A 77 36.70 0.43 -0.42
C THR A 77 36.10 1.75 0.06
N ALA A 78 35.39 1.71 1.16
CA ALA A 78 34.77 2.88 1.75
C ALA A 78 35.68 3.47 2.85
N ASN A 79 36.05 4.72 2.73
CA ASN A 79 36.66 5.47 3.83
C ASN A 79 35.54 6.01 4.70
N VAL A 80 35.48 5.55 5.94
CA VAL A 80 34.48 5.99 6.91
C VAL A 80 34.71 7.46 7.25
N ASP A 81 33.69 8.29 7.18
CA ASP A 81 33.76 9.66 7.67
C ASP A 81 33.75 9.70 9.21
N THR A 82 33.86 10.91 9.76
CA THR A 82 33.88 11.11 11.21
C THR A 82 32.61 10.72 11.94
N ASN A 83 31.52 10.42 11.21
CA ASN A 83 30.23 9.97 11.73
C ASN A 83 30.07 8.46 11.72
N GLY A 84 31.03 7.72 11.17
CA GLY A 84 31.03 6.26 11.17
C GLY A 84 30.14 5.62 10.11
N PHE A 85 29.55 6.39 9.19
CA PHE A 85 28.71 5.88 8.11
C PHE A 85 29.22 6.34 6.74
N VAL A 86 29.12 5.45 5.76
CA VAL A 86 29.44 5.75 4.36
C VAL A 86 28.29 5.28 3.48
N GLU A 87 27.89 6.15 2.55
CA GLU A 87 26.96 5.76 1.48
C GLU A 87 27.75 5.11 0.34
N VAL A 88 27.32 3.90 -0.04
CA VAL A 88 27.85 3.17 -1.18
C VAL A 88 26.85 3.24 -2.32
N ARG A 89 27.29 3.72 -3.49
CA ARG A 89 26.49 3.79 -4.72
C ARG A 89 27.20 3.05 -5.83
N GLN A 90 26.50 2.10 -6.44
CA GLN A 90 27.04 1.25 -7.51
C GLN A 90 26.09 1.23 -8.70
N PRO A 91 26.45 1.84 -9.85
CA PRO A 91 25.70 1.66 -11.08
C PRO A 91 25.92 0.23 -11.62
N ILE A 92 24.82 -0.38 -12.03
CA ILE A 92 24.83 -1.68 -12.73
C ILE A 92 24.19 -1.54 -14.10
N THR A 93 24.70 -2.26 -15.07
CA THR A 93 24.25 -2.27 -16.47
C THR A 93 24.13 -3.68 -17.00
N GLY A 94 23.60 -3.84 -18.22
CA GLY A 94 23.43 -5.17 -18.84
C GLY A 94 22.27 -5.96 -18.25
N LEU A 95 21.36 -5.30 -17.56
CA LEU A 95 20.14 -5.90 -17.05
C LEU A 95 19.20 -6.28 -18.20
N ARG A 96 18.33 -7.25 -17.96
CA ARG A 96 17.26 -7.64 -18.90
C ARG A 96 16.07 -6.73 -18.72
N PRO A 97 15.43 -6.26 -19.79
CA PRO A 97 14.20 -5.50 -19.72
C PRO A 97 13.06 -6.28 -19.05
N ASP A 98 12.10 -5.57 -18.45
CA ASP A 98 10.92 -6.11 -17.77
C ASP A 98 11.20 -7.28 -16.83
N THR A 99 12.31 -7.22 -16.12
CA THR A 99 12.78 -8.32 -15.28
C THR A 99 12.82 -7.91 -13.81
N LEU A 100 12.24 -8.75 -12.95
CA LEU A 100 12.35 -8.60 -11.50
C LEU A 100 13.77 -8.99 -11.07
N TYR A 101 14.46 -8.08 -10.42
CA TYR A 101 15.77 -8.28 -9.81
C TYR A 101 15.69 -8.24 -8.31
N ARG A 102 16.53 -9.03 -7.68
CA ARG A 102 16.85 -8.97 -6.26
C ARG A 102 18.27 -8.48 -6.10
N THR A 103 18.52 -7.68 -5.08
CA THR A 103 19.85 -7.19 -4.75
C THR A 103 20.10 -7.26 -3.25
N GLN A 104 21.34 -7.52 -2.88
CA GLN A 104 21.78 -7.65 -1.50
C GLN A 104 23.12 -6.95 -1.34
N PHE A 105 23.27 -6.19 -0.26
CA PHE A 105 24.53 -5.55 0.08
C PHE A 105 25.42 -6.52 0.87
N CYS A 106 26.71 -6.54 0.55
CA CYS A 106 27.70 -7.43 1.14
C CYS A 106 28.95 -6.66 1.53
N GLY A 107 29.69 -7.14 2.53
CA GLY A 107 30.93 -6.51 2.94
C GLY A 107 31.82 -7.46 3.74
N TYR A 108 33.13 -7.16 3.78
CA TYR A 108 34.08 -7.79 4.68
C TYR A 108 34.20 -6.97 5.96
N GLY A 109 34.02 -7.59 7.12
CA GLY A 109 34.35 -7.04 8.42
C GLY A 109 35.65 -7.63 8.92
N ASP A 110 36.32 -6.91 9.82
CA ASP A 110 37.71 -7.04 10.23
C ASP A 110 38.10 -8.35 10.97
N ARG A 111 37.18 -9.30 11.21
CA ARG A 111 37.51 -10.49 12.02
C ARG A 111 37.47 -11.84 11.33
N ASN A 112 37.17 -11.90 10.04
CA ASN A 112 37.10 -13.19 9.34
C ASN A 112 37.68 -13.11 7.92
N VAL A 113 38.96 -12.97 7.83
CA VAL A 113 39.74 -12.98 6.55
C VAL A 113 39.61 -14.32 5.80
N GLU A 114 39.11 -15.35 6.45
CA GLU A 114 39.03 -16.73 5.87
C GLU A 114 37.61 -17.11 5.39
N GLN A 115 36.61 -16.28 5.58
CA GLN A 115 35.27 -16.58 5.04
C GLN A 115 34.93 -15.62 3.91
N PRO A 116 34.39 -16.11 2.77
CA PRO A 116 33.87 -15.24 1.72
C PRO A 116 32.83 -14.31 2.30
N GLY A 117 32.93 -13.02 1.95
CA GLY A 117 32.19 -11.91 2.52
C GLY A 117 30.73 -12.21 2.83
N LEU A 118 30.31 -11.82 4.02
CA LEU A 118 28.95 -11.97 4.51
C LEU A 118 28.05 -10.90 3.88
N CYS A 119 26.93 -11.33 3.35
CA CYS A 119 25.88 -10.42 2.92
C CYS A 119 24.91 -10.17 4.09
N ILE A 120 24.39 -8.94 4.18
CA ILE A 120 23.50 -8.54 5.27
C ILE A 120 22.27 -9.46 5.27
N GLY A 121 21.89 -9.98 6.45
CA GLY A 121 20.81 -10.96 6.62
C GLY A 121 21.29 -12.40 6.79
N GLN A 122 22.60 -12.65 6.74
CA GLN A 122 23.17 -13.95 7.11
C GLN A 122 23.54 -13.93 8.61
N ARG A 123 22.69 -14.47 9.46
CA ARG A 123 23.04 -14.83 10.83
C ARG A 123 23.47 -16.30 10.87
N ASP A 124 24.57 -16.56 11.58
CA ASP A 124 24.97 -17.89 12.05
C ASP A 124 25.28 -18.95 10.99
N GLY A 125 26.02 -18.58 9.92
CA GLY A 125 26.59 -19.57 8.99
C GLY A 125 25.56 -20.28 8.09
N ALA A 126 24.28 -19.97 8.19
CA ALA A 126 23.29 -20.42 7.26
C ALA A 126 23.23 -19.44 6.08
N LEU A 127 23.81 -19.84 4.96
CA LEU A 127 23.59 -19.19 3.68
C LEU A 127 22.08 -19.14 3.43
N SER A 128 21.47 -17.97 3.49
CA SER A 128 20.11 -17.83 2.99
C SER A 128 20.14 -18.20 1.52
N LYS A 129 19.50 -19.32 1.17
CA LYS A 129 19.36 -19.71 -0.24
C LYS A 129 18.79 -18.53 -1.00
N PRO A 130 19.27 -18.26 -2.24
CA PRO A 130 18.62 -17.32 -3.13
C PRO A 130 17.11 -17.64 -3.12
N GLY A 131 16.28 -16.66 -2.76
CA GLY A 131 14.82 -16.85 -2.69
C GLY A 131 14.19 -17.00 -1.30
N SER A 132 14.95 -17.05 -0.20
CA SER A 132 14.35 -16.93 1.14
C SER A 132 14.00 -15.45 1.43
N GLN A 133 12.71 -15.17 1.67
CA GLN A 133 12.32 -13.84 2.17
C GLN A 133 12.81 -13.65 3.61
N PRO A 134 13.34 -12.47 3.95
CA PRO A 134 13.64 -12.15 5.34
C PRO A 134 12.35 -12.12 6.15
N ASP A 135 12.41 -12.62 7.37
CA ASP A 135 11.32 -12.53 8.32
C ASP A 135 10.98 -11.07 8.66
N ALA A 136 9.71 -10.82 9.00
CA ALA A 136 9.23 -9.51 9.41
C ALA A 136 10.09 -8.97 10.57
N GLY A 137 10.65 -7.76 10.39
CA GLY A 137 11.49 -7.09 11.37
C GLY A 137 12.97 -6.98 10.99
N ASP A 138 13.47 -7.73 10.02
CA ASP A 138 14.76 -7.44 9.42
C ASP A 138 14.60 -6.31 8.40
N TYR A 139 15.30 -5.21 8.60
CA TYR A 139 15.55 -4.23 7.55
C TYR A 139 16.22 -4.99 6.43
N SER A 140 15.42 -5.29 5.43
CA SER A 140 15.64 -6.37 4.48
C SER A 140 17.01 -6.30 3.87
N ALA A 141 17.79 -7.31 4.13
CA ALA A 141 19.03 -7.57 3.43
C ALA A 141 18.85 -7.56 1.89
N THR A 142 17.66 -7.82 1.41
CA THR A 142 17.34 -7.94 0.00
C THR A 142 16.35 -6.87 -0.42
N GLN A 143 16.72 -6.06 -1.43
CA GLN A 143 15.83 -5.11 -2.09
C GLN A 143 15.38 -5.69 -3.43
N ASN A 144 14.15 -5.38 -3.83
CA ASN A 144 13.60 -5.78 -5.11
C ASN A 144 13.38 -4.56 -6.00
N PHE A 145 13.61 -4.72 -7.28
CA PHE A 145 13.23 -3.75 -8.29
C PHE A 145 12.92 -4.46 -9.61
N ARG A 146 12.10 -3.84 -10.44
CA ARG A 146 11.83 -4.33 -11.79
C ARG A 146 12.34 -3.32 -12.80
N THR A 147 13.12 -3.78 -13.77
CA THR A 147 13.57 -2.97 -14.90
C THR A 147 12.39 -2.56 -15.79
N ALA A 148 12.52 -1.43 -16.47
CA ALA A 148 11.56 -1.01 -17.47
C ALA A 148 11.51 -2.01 -18.64
N GLY A 149 10.31 -2.21 -19.20
CA GLY A 149 10.11 -2.87 -20.48
C GLY A 149 10.10 -1.85 -21.64
N PRO A 150 9.84 -2.30 -22.88
CA PRO A 150 9.75 -1.41 -24.04
C PRO A 150 8.70 -0.28 -23.86
N ASP A 151 7.57 -0.61 -23.25
CA ASP A 151 6.44 0.31 -23.06
C ASP A 151 6.07 0.52 -21.57
N THR A 152 6.99 0.18 -20.65
CA THR A 152 6.76 0.26 -19.21
C THR A 152 7.89 1.00 -18.49
N VAL A 153 7.56 1.56 -17.32
CA VAL A 153 8.56 2.18 -16.43
C VAL A 153 9.11 1.18 -15.43
N GLY A 154 10.29 1.46 -14.93
CA GLY A 154 10.88 0.71 -13.82
C GLY A 154 10.13 0.98 -12.52
N THR A 155 9.99 -0.05 -11.69
CA THR A 155 9.33 0.03 -10.38
C THR A 155 10.27 -0.35 -9.26
N VAL A 156 10.15 0.35 -8.15
CA VAL A 156 10.93 0.12 -6.91
C VAL A 156 10.00 -0.47 -5.86
N ASP A 157 10.46 -1.48 -5.14
CA ASP A 157 9.79 -2.02 -3.96
C ASP A 157 10.16 -1.17 -2.74
N LEU A 158 9.16 -0.59 -2.09
CA LEU A 158 9.33 0.19 -0.87
C LEU A 158 9.20 -0.67 0.41
N GLY A 159 8.85 -1.94 0.26
CA GLY A 159 8.63 -2.84 1.37
C GLY A 159 7.16 -2.97 1.78
N ARG A 160 6.94 -3.53 2.97
CA ARG A 160 5.61 -3.82 3.51
C ARG A 160 5.06 -2.65 4.34
N ALA A 161 3.74 -2.48 4.32
CA ALA A 161 3.07 -1.69 5.35
C ALA A 161 3.06 -2.49 6.65
N LEU A 162 3.84 -2.05 7.64
CA LEU A 162 4.01 -2.77 8.91
C LEU A 162 3.39 -1.99 10.07
N SER A 163 2.74 -2.73 10.94
CA SER A 163 2.35 -2.21 12.26
C SER A 163 3.31 -2.65 13.35
N THR A 164 3.30 -1.95 14.46
CA THR A 164 4.11 -2.29 15.65
C THR A 164 3.71 -3.64 16.26
N ALA A 165 2.53 -4.14 15.92
CA ALA A 165 2.04 -5.45 16.32
C ALA A 165 2.54 -6.59 15.41
N ASP A 166 3.04 -6.28 14.20
CA ASP A 166 3.58 -7.26 13.24
C ASP A 166 5.01 -7.62 13.65
N THR A 167 5.17 -8.75 14.26
CA THR A 167 6.46 -9.26 14.77
C THR A 167 6.68 -10.70 14.32
N ASN A 168 7.90 -11.21 14.42
CA ASN A 168 8.21 -12.62 14.09
C ASN A 168 7.36 -13.61 14.89
N ALA A 169 7.04 -13.27 16.15
CA ALA A 169 6.16 -14.08 16.98
C ALA A 169 4.68 -13.96 16.60
N ASN A 170 4.29 -12.81 16.05
CA ASN A 170 2.90 -12.46 15.75
C ASN A 170 2.78 -11.87 14.35
N ALA A 171 3.09 -12.66 13.32
CA ALA A 171 2.99 -12.21 11.93
C ALA A 171 1.54 -11.90 11.55
N ILE A 172 1.34 -10.72 10.99
CA ILE A 172 0.06 -10.22 10.52
C ILE A 172 0.07 -10.19 8.99
N SER A 173 -0.88 -10.89 8.40
CA SER A 173 -1.11 -10.93 6.96
C SER A 173 -2.47 -10.28 6.66
N ARG A 174 -2.54 -9.40 5.65
CA ARG A 174 -3.76 -8.65 5.35
C ARG A 174 -3.79 -8.18 3.90
N ASP A 175 -4.97 -7.93 3.39
CA ASP A 175 -5.17 -7.39 2.05
C ASP A 175 -5.67 -5.93 2.04
N ALA A 176 -6.06 -5.44 0.87
CA ALA A 176 -6.40 -4.05 0.57
C ALA A 176 -5.22 -3.08 0.79
N GLY A 177 -5.22 -2.29 1.86
CA GLY A 177 -4.14 -1.34 2.13
C GLY A 177 -4.40 0.05 1.56
N LEU A 178 -5.61 0.59 1.79
CA LEU A 178 -5.92 1.98 1.47
C LEU A 178 -5.41 2.89 2.58
N SER A 179 -4.88 4.05 2.21
CA SER A 179 -4.54 5.06 3.20
C SER A 179 -4.80 6.48 2.72
N ALA A 180 -4.96 7.38 3.67
CA ALA A 180 -4.94 8.82 3.45
C ALA A 180 -4.49 9.55 4.73
N ALA A 181 -3.84 10.70 4.55
CA ALA A 181 -3.50 11.57 5.67
C ALA A 181 -4.78 12.13 6.31
N TYR A 182 -4.82 12.19 7.64
CA TYR A 182 -5.81 12.96 8.40
C TYR A 182 -5.17 14.15 9.12
N SER A 183 -3.85 14.17 9.17
CA SER A 183 -3.06 15.31 9.63
C SER A 183 -1.74 15.39 8.83
N PRO A 184 -0.97 16.47 8.93
CA PRO A 184 0.27 16.63 8.14
C PRO A 184 1.32 15.54 8.31
N SER A 185 1.25 14.76 9.37
CA SER A 185 2.26 13.74 9.68
C SER A 185 1.69 12.36 10.00
N ARG A 186 0.36 12.18 9.95
CA ARG A 186 -0.29 10.91 10.30
C ARG A 186 -1.31 10.50 9.25
N SER A 187 -1.35 9.20 8.97
CA SER A 187 -2.29 8.58 8.07
C SER A 187 -3.11 7.49 8.75
N LEU A 188 -4.34 7.34 8.30
CA LEU A 188 -5.21 6.20 8.58
C LEU A 188 -5.01 5.16 7.47
N TRP A 189 -4.90 3.91 7.87
CA TRP A 189 -4.79 2.75 7.01
C TRP A 189 -5.97 1.82 7.23
N LEU A 190 -6.61 1.43 6.15
CA LEU A 190 -7.68 0.44 6.13
C LEU A 190 -7.20 -0.79 5.38
N PHE A 191 -7.34 -1.93 6.01
CA PHE A 191 -7.02 -3.22 5.45
C PHE A 191 -8.31 -4.04 5.32
N GLY A 192 -8.33 -4.98 4.40
CA GLY A 192 -9.41 -5.94 4.26
C GLY A 192 -9.28 -7.10 5.25
N ASP A 193 -9.56 -8.30 4.77
CA ASP A 193 -9.44 -9.51 5.57
C ASP A 193 -8.04 -9.66 6.16
N THR A 194 -7.97 -10.07 7.41
CA THR A 194 -6.71 -10.11 8.16
C THR A 194 -6.52 -11.46 8.84
N VAL A 195 -5.33 -12.02 8.73
CA VAL A 195 -4.89 -13.23 9.41
C VAL A 195 -3.78 -12.90 10.40
N GLN A 196 -3.81 -13.48 11.57
CA GLN A 196 -2.82 -13.27 12.62
C GLN A 196 -2.32 -14.60 13.16
N ARG A 197 -1.00 -14.79 13.29
CA ARG A 197 -0.42 -16.06 13.76
C ARG A 197 -0.84 -16.41 15.19
N ASN A 198 -0.81 -15.44 16.10
CA ASN A 198 -1.08 -15.62 17.53
C ASN A 198 -2.33 -14.86 17.99
N GLY A 199 -3.40 -14.88 17.21
CA GLY A 199 -4.65 -14.21 17.50
C GLY A 199 -5.86 -14.96 16.94
N PRO A 200 -6.99 -14.29 16.77
CA PRO A 200 -8.09 -14.85 15.98
C PRO A 200 -7.53 -15.26 14.62
N ALA A 201 -7.67 -16.53 14.27
CA ALA A 201 -7.06 -17.08 13.06
C ALA A 201 -7.43 -16.32 11.77
N PHE A 202 -8.60 -15.69 11.77
CA PHE A 202 -9.12 -14.92 10.64
C PHE A 202 -10.10 -13.84 11.12
N LEU A 203 -9.84 -12.62 10.71
CA LEU A 203 -10.72 -11.46 10.88
C LEU A 203 -11.32 -11.10 9.52
N ALA A 204 -12.60 -11.44 9.35
CA ALA A 204 -13.35 -11.08 8.16
C ALA A 204 -13.66 -9.58 8.13
N GLY A 205 -13.47 -8.96 6.97
CA GLY A 205 -13.75 -7.56 6.76
C GLY A 205 -12.60 -6.62 7.14
N THR A 206 -12.91 -5.40 7.50
CA THR A 206 -11.92 -4.33 7.65
C THR A 206 -11.27 -4.34 9.02
N THR A 207 -9.95 -4.29 9.05
CA THR A 207 -9.12 -3.85 10.18
C THR A 207 -8.50 -2.50 9.86
N ALA A 208 -8.05 -1.76 10.89
CA ALA A 208 -7.43 -0.45 10.69
C ALA A 208 -6.21 -0.25 11.58
N ALA A 209 -5.29 0.55 11.07
CA ALA A 209 -4.15 1.05 11.83
C ALA A 209 -3.89 2.52 11.48
N ALA A 210 -3.24 3.25 12.37
CA ALA A 210 -2.87 4.64 12.14
C ALA A 210 -1.44 4.89 12.58
N GLY A 211 -0.75 5.81 11.93
CA GLY A 211 0.63 6.08 12.31
C GLY A 211 1.26 7.22 11.53
N PRO A 212 2.53 7.51 11.84
CA PRO A 212 3.29 8.49 11.09
C PRO A 212 3.48 8.03 9.65
N HIS A 213 3.52 8.99 8.73
CA HIS A 213 3.92 8.75 7.36
C HIS A 213 5.13 9.62 6.98
N VAL A 214 5.96 9.07 6.12
CA VAL A 214 7.11 9.75 5.52
C VAL A 214 7.01 9.58 4.01
N ARG A 215 7.15 10.68 3.28
CA ARG A 215 7.09 10.65 1.82
C ARG A 215 8.20 9.79 1.23
N GLY A 216 7.83 8.99 0.25
CA GLY A 216 8.74 8.04 -0.40
C GLY A 216 9.03 6.79 0.42
N GLU A 217 8.39 6.55 1.55
CA GLU A 217 8.66 5.40 2.42
C GLU A 217 7.41 4.54 2.69
N ALA A 218 7.62 3.24 2.86
CA ALA A 218 6.59 2.38 3.42
C ALA A 218 6.47 2.62 4.93
N PRO A 219 5.26 2.68 5.50
CA PRO A 219 5.10 2.85 6.93
C PRO A 219 5.55 1.59 7.68
N THR A 220 6.33 1.77 8.75
CA THR A 220 6.86 0.68 9.57
C THR A 220 6.41 0.74 11.04
N ARG A 221 5.60 1.74 11.41
CA ARG A 221 5.19 2.02 12.80
C ARG A 221 3.70 2.36 12.90
N LEU A 222 2.87 1.61 12.18
CA LEU A 222 1.43 1.75 12.32
C LEU A 222 0.99 1.13 13.65
N GLU A 223 0.07 1.78 14.35
CA GLU A 223 -0.55 1.31 15.58
C GLU A 223 -1.94 0.76 15.26
N GLU A 224 -2.23 -0.46 15.69
CA GLU A 224 -3.53 -1.09 15.47
C GLU A 224 -4.64 -0.33 16.19
N LEU A 225 -5.73 -0.04 15.47
CA LEU A 225 -6.89 0.62 16.06
C LEU A 225 -7.86 -0.39 16.65
N PRO A 226 -8.46 -0.08 17.81
CA PRO A 226 -9.53 -0.90 18.37
C PRO A 226 -10.82 -0.71 17.56
N THR A 227 -11.76 -1.62 17.74
CA THR A 227 -13.13 -1.47 17.21
C THR A 227 -13.76 -0.18 17.74
N PRO A 228 -14.23 0.73 16.88
CA PRO A 228 -14.96 1.90 17.31
C PRO A 228 -16.25 1.52 18.10
N PRO A 229 -16.63 2.24 19.17
CA PRO A 229 -16.10 3.52 19.64
C PRO A 229 -15.05 3.41 20.77
N ALA A 230 -14.36 2.29 20.91
CA ALA A 230 -13.34 2.18 21.96
C ALA A 230 -12.20 3.18 21.76
N ALA A 231 -11.73 3.79 22.84
CA ALA A 231 -10.62 4.74 22.76
C ALA A 231 -9.36 4.09 22.17
N PRO A 232 -8.56 4.83 21.37
CA PRO A 232 -7.29 4.35 20.89
C PRO A 232 -6.39 3.90 22.04
N GLN A 233 -5.73 2.76 21.86
CA GLN A 233 -4.83 2.19 22.86
C GLN A 233 -3.43 2.10 22.24
N PRO A 234 -2.48 2.99 22.64
CA PRO A 234 -1.11 2.91 22.17
C PRO A 234 -0.50 1.53 22.46
N GLY A 235 0.27 0.99 21.51
CA GLY A 235 0.93 -0.30 21.66
C GLY A 235 -0.02 -1.51 21.63
N ARG A 236 -1.23 -1.36 21.06
CA ARG A 236 -2.14 -2.51 20.87
C ARG A 236 -1.45 -3.60 20.05
N ALA A 237 -1.41 -4.81 20.61
CA ALA A 237 -0.67 -5.94 20.06
C ALA A 237 -1.44 -6.76 19.00
N SER A 238 -2.67 -6.37 18.64
CA SER A 238 -3.50 -7.16 17.73
C SER A 238 -4.47 -6.31 16.93
N PRO A 239 -4.69 -6.62 15.64
CA PRO A 239 -5.79 -6.08 14.86
C PRO A 239 -7.16 -6.33 15.49
N ALA A 240 -8.13 -5.49 15.19
CA ALA A 240 -9.52 -5.66 15.58
C ALA A 240 -10.44 -5.34 14.39
N PRO A 241 -11.66 -5.93 14.35
CA PRO A 241 -12.67 -5.51 13.40
C PRO A 241 -12.91 -4.00 13.54
N PHE A 242 -12.79 -3.27 12.44
CA PHE A 242 -12.90 -1.81 12.47
C PHE A 242 -14.27 -1.35 11.98
N LEU A 243 -14.67 -1.73 10.77
CA LEU A 243 -16.01 -1.42 10.26
C LEU A 243 -17.04 -2.39 10.86
N PRO A 244 -18.31 -1.94 11.04
CA PRO A 244 -19.37 -2.80 11.53
C PRO A 244 -19.54 -4.06 10.67
N ARG A 245 -19.75 -5.20 11.32
CA ARG A 245 -20.07 -6.44 10.61
C ARG A 245 -21.48 -6.34 10.05
N PRO A 246 -21.68 -6.55 8.74
CA PRO A 246 -22.99 -6.41 8.12
C PRO A 246 -23.94 -7.50 8.59
N GLN A 247 -25.23 -7.16 8.60
CA GLN A 247 -26.33 -8.05 8.99
C GLN A 247 -27.32 -8.18 7.84
N GLY A 248 -28.00 -9.33 7.79
CA GLY A 248 -29.08 -9.57 6.84
C GLY A 248 -28.67 -9.67 5.38
N LEU A 249 -27.39 -10.00 5.10
CA LEU A 249 -26.91 -10.26 3.75
C LEU A 249 -27.32 -11.66 3.28
N LEU A 250 -27.42 -11.82 1.98
CA LEU A 250 -27.73 -13.10 1.33
C LEU A 250 -26.52 -13.61 0.55
N THR A 251 -26.42 -14.92 0.39
CA THR A 251 -25.42 -15.52 -0.51
C THR A 251 -25.71 -15.15 -1.95
N PRO A 252 -24.68 -14.99 -2.80
CA PRO A 252 -24.88 -14.65 -4.22
C PRO A 252 -25.39 -15.82 -5.08
N HIS A 253 -25.90 -16.90 -4.47
CA HIS A 253 -26.35 -18.11 -5.16
C HIS A 253 -27.88 -18.20 -5.26
N ASP A 254 -28.33 -18.96 -6.22
CA ASP A 254 -29.77 -19.29 -6.40
C ASP A 254 -30.02 -20.73 -5.94
N PRO A 255 -30.91 -20.97 -4.94
CA PRO A 255 -31.62 -19.94 -4.18
C PRO A 255 -30.71 -19.22 -3.16
N PRO A 256 -30.92 -17.92 -2.91
CA PRO A 256 -30.16 -17.18 -1.95
C PRO A 256 -30.41 -17.70 -0.53
N ALA A 257 -29.33 -17.87 0.26
CA ALA A 257 -29.38 -18.25 1.65
C ALA A 257 -28.81 -17.15 2.55
N ALA A 258 -29.11 -17.18 3.84
CA ALA A 258 -28.54 -16.24 4.79
C ALA A 258 -27.00 -16.31 4.77
N CYS A 259 -26.34 -15.17 4.69
CA CYS A 259 -24.89 -15.09 4.75
C CYS A 259 -24.37 -15.58 6.10
N GLY A 260 -23.27 -16.34 6.09
CA GLY A 260 -22.73 -17.03 7.26
C GLY A 260 -23.09 -18.51 7.31
N THR A 261 -23.89 -18.98 6.34
CA THR A 261 -24.15 -20.39 6.08
C THR A 261 -23.35 -20.88 4.86
N ASN A 262 -23.27 -22.19 4.66
CA ASN A 262 -22.68 -22.80 3.45
C ASN A 262 -21.30 -22.26 3.04
N ASN A 263 -20.35 -22.16 4.01
CA ASN A 263 -19.01 -21.65 3.78
C ASN A 263 -18.97 -20.21 3.24
N SER A 264 -19.91 -19.38 3.63
CA SER A 264 -19.92 -17.94 3.37
C SER A 264 -19.72 -17.14 4.67
N TYR A 265 -19.32 -15.87 4.52
CA TYR A 265 -19.23 -14.96 5.67
C TYR A 265 -19.56 -13.52 5.22
N PRO A 266 -20.20 -12.72 6.12
CA PRO A 266 -20.45 -11.32 5.86
C PRO A 266 -19.17 -10.51 6.12
N ALA A 267 -18.85 -9.58 5.20
CA ALA A 267 -17.70 -8.70 5.29
C ALA A 267 -18.07 -7.26 4.93
N SER A 268 -17.38 -6.30 5.55
CA SER A 268 -17.33 -4.90 5.16
C SER A 268 -15.94 -4.65 4.58
N TRP A 269 -15.82 -4.46 3.27
CA TRP A 269 -14.53 -4.21 2.62
C TRP A 269 -14.38 -2.75 2.21
N PRO A 270 -13.26 -2.09 2.59
CA PRO A 270 -13.02 -0.70 2.25
C PRO A 270 -12.77 -0.57 0.74
N THR A 271 -13.37 0.43 0.13
CA THR A 271 -13.22 0.76 -1.30
C THR A 271 -12.65 2.15 -1.51
N GLY A 272 -12.62 2.99 -0.48
CA GLY A 272 -12.05 4.33 -0.58
C GLY A 272 -11.92 5.03 0.77
N LEU A 273 -11.01 6.00 0.79
CA LEU A 273 -10.68 6.78 1.97
C LEU A 273 -10.20 8.17 1.54
N ALA A 274 -10.73 9.23 2.13
CA ALA A 274 -10.24 10.59 1.95
C ALA A 274 -10.45 11.44 3.22
N GLN A 275 -9.60 12.43 3.42
CA GLN A 275 -9.81 13.45 4.45
C GLN A 275 -10.94 14.39 4.02
N ILE A 276 -11.86 14.69 4.95
CA ILE A 276 -12.89 15.69 4.71
C ILE A 276 -12.27 17.08 4.82
N PRO A 277 -12.36 17.93 3.77
CA PRO A 277 -11.70 19.22 3.72
C PRO A 277 -11.97 20.10 4.95
N GLY A 278 -10.91 20.74 5.46
CA GLY A 278 -10.98 21.62 6.62
C GLY A 278 -11.17 20.93 7.97
N THR A 279 -11.08 19.61 8.02
CA THR A 279 -11.20 18.81 9.25
C THR A 279 -10.10 17.75 9.34
N GLU A 280 -9.94 17.12 10.51
CA GLU A 280 -9.15 15.89 10.67
C GLU A 280 -10.00 14.62 10.49
N ARG A 281 -11.26 14.76 10.12
CA ARG A 281 -12.17 13.63 9.91
C ARG A 281 -11.95 12.98 8.55
N MET A 282 -12.28 11.70 8.49
CA MET A 282 -12.12 10.88 7.31
C MET A 282 -13.47 10.43 6.78
N LEU A 283 -13.64 10.48 5.47
CA LEU A 283 -14.70 9.80 4.78
C LEU A 283 -14.21 8.41 4.37
N ILE A 284 -14.89 7.37 4.83
CA ILE A 284 -14.63 5.98 4.47
C ILE A 284 -15.76 5.49 3.58
N VAL A 285 -15.43 4.97 2.42
CA VAL A 285 -16.35 4.28 1.52
C VAL A 285 -16.09 2.80 1.60
N TYR A 286 -17.14 1.98 1.77
CA TYR A 286 -17.00 0.54 1.86
C TYR A 286 -18.22 -0.21 1.33
N GLY A 287 -17.99 -1.42 0.87
CA GLY A 287 -19.04 -2.34 0.46
C GLY A 287 -19.37 -3.34 1.57
N GLU A 288 -20.66 -3.57 1.82
CA GLU A 288 -21.15 -4.71 2.59
C GLU A 288 -21.46 -5.85 1.62
N LEU A 289 -20.87 -7.01 1.83
CA LEU A 289 -20.96 -8.14 0.93
C LEU A 289 -20.97 -9.49 1.66
N CYS A 290 -21.49 -10.49 0.98
CA CYS A 290 -21.41 -11.88 1.41
C CYS A 290 -20.31 -12.59 0.63
N VAL A 291 -19.23 -12.96 1.28
CA VAL A 291 -18.12 -13.70 0.68
C VAL A 291 -18.44 -15.17 0.68
N ALA A 292 -18.54 -15.80 -0.49
CA ALA A 292 -18.75 -17.22 -0.64
C ALA A 292 -17.53 -17.92 -1.25
N LYS A 293 -17.18 -19.11 -0.77
CA LYS A 293 -16.03 -19.89 -1.26
C LYS A 293 -16.12 -20.26 -2.74
N THR A 294 -17.32 -20.41 -3.26
CA THR A 294 -17.55 -20.88 -4.63
C THR A 294 -17.55 -19.79 -5.69
N GLY A 295 -17.15 -18.59 -5.34
CA GLY A 295 -16.94 -17.49 -6.27
C GLY A 295 -18.05 -16.45 -6.26
N GLY A 296 -17.62 -15.22 -6.62
CA GLY A 296 -18.47 -14.03 -6.63
C GLY A 296 -18.71 -13.50 -5.22
N TRP A 297 -18.42 -12.24 -5.03
CA TRP A 297 -18.74 -11.51 -3.80
C TRP A 297 -19.28 -10.13 -4.14
N PRO A 298 -20.52 -10.09 -4.66
CA PRO A 298 -21.15 -8.83 -5.01
C PRO A 298 -21.38 -7.98 -3.78
N THR A 299 -21.09 -6.69 -3.89
CA THR A 299 -21.46 -5.72 -2.87
C THR A 299 -22.99 -5.57 -2.84
N GLU A 300 -23.61 -5.85 -1.71
CA GLU A 300 -25.05 -5.69 -1.55
C GLU A 300 -25.44 -4.28 -1.11
N ARG A 301 -24.55 -3.58 -0.39
CA ARG A 301 -24.76 -2.20 0.05
C ARG A 301 -23.47 -1.43 -0.07
N LEU A 302 -23.54 -0.24 -0.65
CA LEU A 302 -22.48 0.75 -0.55
C LEU A 302 -22.75 1.64 0.66
N LYS A 303 -21.74 1.82 1.48
CA LYS A 303 -21.79 2.64 2.69
C LYS A 303 -20.76 3.77 2.62
N LEU A 304 -21.16 4.94 3.10
CA LEU A 304 -20.27 6.05 3.39
C LEU A 304 -20.36 6.35 4.87
N VAL A 305 -19.22 6.49 5.52
CA VAL A 305 -19.15 6.77 6.95
C VAL A 305 -18.12 7.85 7.22
N GLU A 306 -18.50 8.84 8.01
CA GLU A 306 -17.60 9.84 8.56
C GLU A 306 -16.97 9.28 9.84
N TYR A 307 -15.64 9.27 9.87
CA TYR A 307 -14.85 8.75 10.99
C TYR A 307 -14.00 9.87 11.60
N ASP A 308 -14.01 9.96 12.92
CA ASP A 308 -13.18 10.86 13.70
C ASP A 308 -12.01 10.08 14.33
N PRO A 309 -10.77 10.26 13.81
CA PRO A 309 -9.58 9.60 14.36
C PRO A 309 -9.24 9.99 15.79
N ALA A 310 -9.57 11.21 16.21
CA ALA A 310 -9.25 11.69 17.55
C ALA A 310 -10.06 10.96 18.64
N THR A 311 -11.30 10.61 18.33
CA THR A 311 -12.20 9.94 19.28
C THR A 311 -12.42 8.46 18.96
N ASN A 312 -11.89 7.96 17.83
CA ASN A 312 -12.15 6.63 17.27
C ASN A 312 -13.64 6.32 17.18
N ARG A 313 -14.40 7.21 16.53
CA ARG A 313 -15.86 7.09 16.41
C ARG A 313 -16.35 7.34 15.00
N PHE A 314 -17.40 6.65 14.62
CA PHE A 314 -18.19 7.01 13.46
C PHE A 314 -19.17 8.12 13.84
N VAL A 315 -19.12 9.24 13.10
CA VAL A 315 -19.91 10.45 13.38
C VAL A 315 -21.23 10.41 12.61
N SER A 316 -21.17 9.99 11.35
CA SER A 316 -22.33 9.84 10.49
C SER A 316 -22.23 8.59 9.64
N THR A 317 -23.33 8.04 9.20
CA THR A 317 -23.38 6.87 8.32
C THR A 317 -24.48 7.07 7.28
N GLY A 318 -24.14 6.87 6.01
CA GLY A 318 -25.08 6.86 4.89
C GLY A 318 -25.06 5.53 4.15
N THR A 319 -26.20 5.18 3.54
CA THR A 319 -26.33 4.00 2.69
C THR A 319 -26.97 4.42 1.37
N PRO A 320 -26.21 5.06 0.45
CA PRO A 320 -26.79 5.61 -0.78
C PRO A 320 -27.31 4.52 -1.71
N PHE A 321 -26.66 3.37 -1.74
CA PHE A 321 -27.02 2.30 -2.66
C PHE A 321 -27.19 0.98 -1.91
N VAL A 322 -28.33 0.37 -2.11
CA VAL A 322 -28.64 -1.01 -1.74
C VAL A 322 -28.82 -1.73 -3.06
N ALA A 323 -27.94 -2.65 -3.36
CA ALA A 323 -28.23 -3.64 -4.38
C ALA A 323 -29.29 -4.55 -3.75
N ALA A 324 -30.56 -4.26 -3.99
CA ALA A 324 -31.58 -5.30 -3.94
C ALA A 324 -31.10 -6.47 -4.80
N PRO A 325 -31.57 -7.75 -4.62
CA PRO A 325 -31.04 -8.82 -5.41
C PRO A 325 -30.97 -8.33 -6.86
N LEU A 326 -29.84 -7.77 -7.18
CA LEU A 326 -29.41 -7.05 -8.37
C LEU A 326 -30.64 -6.49 -9.11
N GLN A 327 -31.03 -5.26 -8.81
CA GLN A 327 -31.85 -4.55 -9.79
C GLN A 327 -31.07 -4.62 -11.10
N ALA A 328 -31.56 -5.50 -11.98
CA ALA A 328 -30.98 -5.69 -13.29
C ALA A 328 -30.85 -4.31 -13.94
N GLY A 329 -29.64 -3.85 -14.19
CA GLY A 329 -29.39 -2.55 -14.79
C GLY A 329 -28.74 -1.48 -13.92
N LEU A 330 -28.60 -1.65 -12.60
CA LEU A 330 -27.65 -0.80 -11.88
C LEU A 330 -26.24 -1.21 -12.31
N PRO A 331 -25.44 -0.26 -12.85
CA PRO A 331 -24.01 -0.50 -12.94
C PRO A 331 -23.60 -0.93 -11.55
N ALA A 332 -22.93 -2.06 -11.46
CA ALA A 332 -22.63 -2.67 -10.21
C ALA A 332 -22.02 -1.60 -9.28
N ALA A 333 -22.83 -1.01 -8.40
CA ALA A 333 -22.42 -0.07 -7.34
C ALA A 333 -21.30 -0.68 -6.50
N GLN A 334 -21.03 -1.92 -6.75
CA GLN A 334 -20.08 -2.86 -6.17
C GLN A 334 -18.68 -2.32 -6.07
N LEU A 335 -18.31 -1.36 -6.91
CA LEU A 335 -16.93 -0.94 -7.01
C LEU A 335 -16.77 0.59 -7.01
N LEU A 336 -17.79 1.33 -6.60
CA LEU A 336 -17.63 2.73 -6.25
C LEU A 336 -16.78 2.84 -4.99
N GLY A 337 -15.81 3.72 -5.05
CA GLY A 337 -14.89 4.00 -3.96
C GLY A 337 -14.13 5.28 -4.28
N SER A 338 -12.86 5.35 -3.89
CA SER A 338 -11.96 6.43 -4.24
C SER A 338 -12.61 7.82 -4.13
N PRO A 339 -12.99 8.26 -2.91
CA PRO A 339 -13.61 9.55 -2.72
C PRO A 339 -12.61 10.69 -2.98
N VAL A 340 -13.05 11.70 -3.73
CA VAL A 340 -12.30 12.93 -3.99
C VAL A 340 -13.22 14.12 -3.77
N PHE A 341 -12.85 15.04 -2.92
CA PHE A 341 -13.56 16.29 -2.72
C PHE A 341 -13.14 17.33 -3.78
N GLY A 342 -14.11 17.82 -4.51
CA GLY A 342 -13.91 18.90 -5.50
C GLY A 342 -14.00 20.28 -4.88
N ASP A 343 -13.32 21.25 -5.52
CA ASP A 343 -13.41 22.66 -5.12
C ASP A 343 -14.77 23.30 -5.47
N ASP A 344 -15.58 22.57 -6.24
CA ASP A 344 -16.92 22.95 -6.67
C ASP A 344 -18.03 22.52 -5.68
N GLY A 345 -17.65 22.01 -4.52
CA GLY A 345 -18.57 21.60 -3.45
C GLY A 345 -19.20 20.23 -3.67
N TYR A 346 -18.66 19.41 -4.56
CA TYR A 346 -19.08 18.04 -4.77
C TYR A 346 -18.05 17.03 -4.22
N LEU A 347 -18.57 15.92 -3.74
CA LEU A 347 -17.84 14.68 -3.52
C LEU A 347 -17.95 13.83 -4.78
N TYR A 348 -16.82 13.40 -5.30
CA TYR A 348 -16.72 12.50 -6.44
C TYR A 348 -16.35 11.09 -5.95
N LEU A 349 -17.03 10.09 -6.47
CA LEU A 349 -16.73 8.68 -6.24
C LEU A 349 -16.38 8.03 -7.56
N PHE A 350 -15.18 7.49 -7.65
CA PHE A 350 -14.73 6.76 -8.83
C PHE A 350 -14.91 5.27 -8.62
N GLY A 351 -15.06 4.54 -9.72
CA GLY A 351 -15.21 3.11 -9.65
C GLY A 351 -15.15 2.43 -11.00
N ARG A 352 -15.41 1.15 -10.96
CA ARG A 352 -15.46 0.29 -12.12
C ARG A 352 -16.86 -0.28 -12.30
N GLN A 353 -17.33 -0.35 -13.53
CA GLN A 353 -18.48 -1.16 -13.91
C GLN A 353 -17.99 -2.35 -14.72
N LEU A 354 -18.59 -3.51 -14.45
CA LEU A 354 -18.45 -4.71 -15.26
C LEU A 354 -19.60 -4.77 -16.27
N ASN A 355 -19.25 -5.12 -17.50
CA ASN A 355 -20.18 -5.34 -18.60
C ASN A 355 -21.10 -4.13 -18.93
N PRO A 356 -20.60 -3.14 -19.70
CA PRO A 356 -19.24 -3.10 -20.23
C PRO A 356 -18.21 -2.74 -19.14
N ASP A 357 -16.97 -3.20 -19.33
CA ASP A 357 -15.86 -2.82 -18.42
C ASP A 357 -15.47 -1.34 -18.66
N ILE A 358 -15.90 -0.46 -17.76
CA ILE A 358 -15.66 0.97 -17.83
C ILE A 358 -15.17 1.52 -16.49
N VAL A 359 -14.44 2.63 -16.53
CA VAL A 359 -14.18 3.46 -15.37
C VAL A 359 -15.23 4.56 -15.33
N LEU A 360 -15.98 4.61 -14.25
CA LEU A 360 -17.06 5.57 -14.05
C LEU A 360 -16.77 6.54 -12.93
N VAL A 361 -17.46 7.67 -12.94
CA VAL A 361 -17.48 8.64 -11.86
C VAL A 361 -18.91 9.09 -11.57
N ALA A 362 -19.22 9.12 -10.28
CA ALA A 362 -20.44 9.73 -9.76
C ALA A 362 -20.06 10.97 -8.93
N ARG A 363 -20.98 11.91 -8.80
CA ARG A 363 -20.86 13.03 -7.87
C ARG A 363 -22.11 13.22 -7.03
N VAL A 364 -21.90 13.77 -5.85
CA VAL A 364 -22.97 14.13 -4.89
C VAL A 364 -22.53 15.40 -4.17
N PRO A 365 -23.43 16.30 -3.70
CA PRO A 365 -23.01 17.40 -2.86
C PRO A 365 -22.14 16.93 -1.68
N ALA A 366 -21.06 17.64 -1.39
CA ALA A 366 -20.09 17.29 -0.33
C ALA A 366 -20.65 17.59 1.06
N ASP A 367 -21.85 17.08 1.34
CA ASP A 367 -22.61 17.26 2.59
C ASP A 367 -22.98 15.87 3.15
N PRO A 368 -22.67 15.57 4.41
CA PRO A 368 -23.05 14.32 5.07
C PRO A 368 -24.53 13.95 4.95
N ASN A 369 -25.42 14.95 4.92
CA ASN A 369 -26.86 14.71 4.73
C ASN A 369 -27.23 14.34 3.28
N ALA A 370 -26.38 14.72 2.32
CA ALA A 370 -26.63 14.45 0.90
C ALA A 370 -26.05 13.09 0.47
N TRP A 371 -24.83 12.76 0.87
CA TRP A 371 -24.15 11.56 0.37
C TRP A 371 -24.75 10.23 0.85
N GLY A 372 -25.58 10.26 1.91
CA GLY A 372 -26.32 9.08 2.37
C GLY A 372 -27.57 8.73 1.54
N ASN A 373 -27.94 9.57 0.56
CA ASN A 373 -29.13 9.37 -0.26
C ASN A 373 -28.77 9.18 -1.73
N GLY A 374 -29.04 8.00 -2.28
CA GLY A 374 -28.73 7.64 -3.67
C GLY A 374 -29.41 8.57 -4.71
N ALA A 375 -30.55 9.17 -4.40
CA ALA A 375 -31.23 10.10 -5.28
C ALA A 375 -30.47 11.44 -5.52
N ASN A 376 -29.48 11.75 -4.69
CA ASN A 376 -28.68 12.96 -4.84
C ASN A 376 -27.46 12.75 -5.78
N TYR A 377 -27.26 11.53 -6.28
CA TYR A 377 -26.11 11.19 -7.10
C TYR A 377 -26.37 11.46 -8.57
N HIS A 378 -25.40 12.08 -9.23
CA HIS A 378 -25.35 12.27 -10.66
C HIS A 378 -24.14 11.52 -11.22
N TRP A 379 -24.33 10.91 -12.38
CA TRP A 379 -23.36 10.08 -13.06
C TRP A 379 -22.83 10.80 -14.30
N TRP A 380 -21.55 10.63 -14.60
CA TRP A 380 -21.02 11.11 -15.86
C TRP A 380 -21.44 10.19 -17.00
N GLY A 381 -22.20 10.70 -17.92
CA GLY A 381 -22.82 9.88 -18.96
C GLY A 381 -23.23 10.65 -20.21
N ARG A 382 -23.71 9.93 -21.21
CA ARG A 382 -24.24 10.47 -22.48
C ARG A 382 -25.70 10.10 -22.63
N PRO A 383 -26.62 10.92 -22.19
CA PRO A 383 -28.03 10.68 -22.44
C PRO A 383 -28.33 10.92 -23.94
N GLY A 384 -28.73 9.87 -24.64
CA GLY A 384 -28.90 9.87 -26.09
C GLY A 384 -27.57 10.07 -26.86
N ASP A 385 -27.62 10.74 -28.01
CA ASP A 385 -26.47 11.01 -28.88
C ASP A 385 -25.72 12.31 -28.53
N GLY A 386 -26.06 12.93 -27.40
CA GLY A 386 -25.50 14.19 -26.96
C GLY A 386 -24.08 14.11 -26.41
N PRO A 387 -23.48 15.23 -26.03
CA PRO A 387 -22.20 15.25 -25.32
C PRO A 387 -22.34 14.63 -23.93
N ALA A 388 -21.21 14.17 -23.38
CA ALA A 388 -21.16 13.69 -22.01
C ALA A 388 -21.48 14.82 -21.04
N GLN A 389 -22.32 14.52 -20.02
CA GLN A 389 -22.78 15.46 -19.01
C GLN A 389 -23.16 14.71 -17.71
N TRP A 390 -23.43 15.46 -16.65
CA TRP A 390 -23.97 14.88 -15.44
C TRP A 390 -25.46 14.54 -15.61
N THR A 391 -25.82 13.31 -15.28
CA THR A 391 -27.18 12.75 -15.48
C THR A 391 -27.59 11.88 -14.28
N GLU A 392 -28.87 11.77 -14.04
CA GLU A 392 -29.46 10.80 -13.11
C GLU A 392 -29.71 9.44 -13.82
N ASP A 393 -29.64 9.41 -15.14
CA ASP A 393 -29.84 8.21 -15.93
C ASP A 393 -28.62 7.28 -15.89
N LEU A 394 -28.73 6.21 -15.12
CA LEU A 394 -27.70 5.19 -14.96
C LEU A 394 -27.42 4.42 -16.26
N THR A 395 -28.38 4.37 -17.19
CA THR A 395 -28.19 3.67 -18.45
C THR A 395 -27.32 4.46 -19.44
N ALA A 396 -27.18 5.76 -19.18
CA ALA A 396 -26.37 6.69 -19.98
C ALA A 396 -24.90 6.77 -19.52
N VAL A 397 -24.51 6.07 -18.44
CA VAL A 397 -23.15 6.14 -17.89
C VAL A 397 -22.11 5.76 -18.93
N THR A 398 -21.03 6.55 -19.00
CA THR A 398 -19.94 6.33 -19.96
C THR A 398 -18.58 6.31 -19.25
N SER A 399 -17.61 5.64 -19.86
CA SER A 399 -16.25 5.62 -19.34
C SER A 399 -15.60 6.99 -19.40
N ILE A 400 -14.86 7.34 -18.33
CA ILE A 400 -14.03 8.55 -18.30
C ILE A 400 -12.64 8.32 -18.89
N ILE A 401 -12.25 7.09 -19.15
CA ILE A 401 -11.04 6.70 -19.88
C ILE A 401 -11.37 5.75 -21.01
N SER A 402 -10.48 5.61 -21.98
CA SER A 402 -10.65 4.71 -23.12
C SER A 402 -9.42 3.83 -23.33
N GLY A 403 -9.58 2.76 -24.11
CA GLY A 403 -8.48 1.89 -24.54
C GLY A 403 -7.90 0.98 -23.45
N VAL A 404 -8.63 0.78 -22.36
CA VAL A 404 -8.23 -0.14 -21.29
C VAL A 404 -9.44 -0.86 -20.72
N THR A 405 -9.25 -2.14 -20.39
CA THR A 405 -10.21 -2.93 -19.60
C THR A 405 -9.76 -2.86 -18.14
N PRO A 406 -10.46 -2.11 -17.26
CA PRO A 406 -10.05 -1.97 -15.88
C PRO A 406 -10.39 -3.23 -15.08
N TRP A 407 -9.43 -3.78 -14.33
CA TRP A 407 -9.70 -4.79 -13.30
C TRP A 407 -9.99 -4.14 -11.94
N SER A 408 -9.20 -3.15 -11.56
CA SER A 408 -9.46 -2.29 -10.41
C SER A 408 -9.01 -0.86 -10.70
N VAL A 409 -9.59 0.07 -9.98
CA VAL A 409 -9.37 1.52 -10.15
C VAL A 409 -9.24 2.14 -8.78
N HIS A 410 -8.23 2.98 -8.61
CA HIS A 410 -8.12 3.86 -7.45
C HIS A 410 -7.70 5.26 -7.90
N VAL A 411 -8.41 6.27 -7.42
CA VAL A 411 -8.17 7.69 -7.69
C VAL A 411 -7.92 8.39 -6.37
N ALA A 412 -6.97 9.33 -6.37
CA ALA A 412 -6.76 10.25 -5.24
C ALA A 412 -6.38 11.65 -5.72
N ASP A 413 -6.53 12.62 -4.83
CA ASP A 413 -6.10 14.01 -5.04
C ASP A 413 -4.63 14.15 -4.62
N TYR A 414 -3.79 14.61 -5.55
CA TYR A 414 -2.36 14.84 -5.39
C TYR A 414 -2.00 16.32 -5.38
N THR A 415 -2.95 17.20 -5.14
CA THR A 415 -2.73 18.65 -5.06
C THR A 415 -1.60 18.97 -4.07
N GLY A 416 -0.60 19.71 -4.53
CA GLY A 416 0.56 20.09 -3.73
C GLY A 416 1.56 18.96 -3.45
N VAL A 417 1.40 17.80 -4.10
CA VAL A 417 2.28 16.63 -3.93
C VAL A 417 2.98 16.30 -5.24
N GLY A 418 2.21 15.98 -6.27
CA GLY A 418 2.70 15.58 -7.58
C GLY A 418 2.56 16.70 -8.63
N PRO A 419 2.96 16.40 -9.87
CA PRO A 419 2.81 17.35 -10.99
C PRO A 419 1.37 17.49 -11.47
N HIS A 420 0.46 16.64 -11.01
CA HIS A 420 -0.94 16.59 -11.43
C HIS A 420 -1.87 16.64 -10.22
N ARG A 421 -3.07 17.23 -10.40
CA ARG A 421 -4.08 17.28 -9.34
C ARG A 421 -4.63 15.89 -9.01
N LEU A 422 -5.07 15.16 -10.02
CA LEU A 422 -5.66 13.84 -9.85
C LEU A 422 -4.77 12.78 -10.51
N ALA A 423 -4.59 11.68 -9.81
CA ALA A 423 -3.97 10.50 -10.39
C ALA A 423 -4.82 9.26 -10.12
N MET A 424 -4.89 8.40 -11.12
CA MET A 424 -5.65 7.15 -11.13
C MET A 424 -4.71 6.01 -11.48
N ILE A 425 -4.59 5.04 -10.58
CA ILE A 425 -3.93 3.77 -10.90
C ILE A 425 -4.99 2.75 -11.31
N VAL A 426 -4.79 2.16 -12.48
CA VAL A 426 -5.67 1.15 -13.06
C VAL A 426 -4.91 -0.15 -13.19
N LYS A 427 -5.38 -1.20 -12.52
CA LYS A 427 -4.93 -2.55 -12.79
C LYS A 427 -5.63 -3.06 -14.04
N THR A 428 -4.87 -3.55 -15.01
CA THR A 428 -5.38 -3.87 -16.36
C THR A 428 -5.82 -5.32 -16.52
N SER A 429 -5.41 -6.21 -15.62
CA SER A 429 -5.76 -7.64 -15.69
C SER A 429 -5.64 -8.30 -14.32
N PHE A 430 -6.52 -9.24 -14.01
CA PHE A 430 -6.38 -10.06 -12.80
C PHE A 430 -5.13 -10.94 -12.81
N ALA A 431 -4.83 -11.50 -13.96
CA ALA A 431 -3.77 -12.52 -14.09
C ALA A 431 -2.35 -11.95 -14.13
N THR A 432 -2.18 -10.64 -14.30
CA THR A 432 -0.88 -10.01 -14.46
C THR A 432 -0.56 -9.03 -13.33
N SER A 433 0.72 -8.70 -13.18
CA SER A 433 1.22 -7.66 -12.26
C SER A 433 1.08 -6.24 -12.84
N GLY A 434 0.52 -6.10 -14.04
CA GLY A 434 0.50 -4.86 -14.79
C GLY A 434 -0.49 -3.81 -14.27
N PHE A 435 -0.09 -2.56 -14.38
CA PHE A 435 -0.92 -1.38 -14.12
C PHE A 435 -0.64 -0.27 -15.13
N ARG A 436 -1.54 0.73 -15.14
CA ARG A 436 -1.33 2.00 -15.84
C ARG A 436 -1.76 3.15 -14.96
N LEU A 437 -0.96 4.21 -14.98
CA LEU A 437 -1.28 5.48 -14.35
C LEU A 437 -2.01 6.38 -15.35
N TYR A 438 -3.02 7.10 -14.88
CA TYR A 438 -3.70 8.17 -15.60
C TYR A 438 -3.69 9.42 -14.74
N THR A 439 -3.65 10.59 -15.37
CA THR A 439 -3.68 11.87 -14.67
C THR A 439 -4.71 12.81 -15.27
N ALA A 440 -5.29 13.68 -14.45
CA ALA A 440 -6.23 14.69 -14.88
C ALA A 440 -6.21 15.92 -13.96
N THR A 441 -6.78 17.02 -14.45
CA THR A 441 -7.01 18.23 -13.67
C THR A 441 -8.45 18.32 -13.14
N SER A 442 -9.37 17.51 -13.70
CA SER A 442 -10.76 17.46 -13.26
C SER A 442 -11.27 16.03 -13.16
N PRO A 443 -12.30 15.76 -12.33
CA PRO A 443 -12.85 14.41 -12.13
C PRO A 443 -13.36 13.73 -13.40
N THR A 444 -13.89 14.49 -14.33
CA THR A 444 -14.38 13.96 -15.61
C THR A 444 -13.33 13.92 -16.71
N GLY A 445 -12.11 14.39 -16.42
CA GLY A 445 -11.02 14.44 -17.37
C GLY A 445 -10.90 15.77 -18.13
N PRO A 446 -10.20 15.82 -19.27
CA PRO A 446 -9.65 14.63 -19.93
C PRO A 446 -8.57 13.93 -19.11
N TRP A 447 -8.64 12.60 -19.08
CA TRP A 447 -7.64 11.76 -18.45
C TRP A 447 -6.54 11.41 -19.44
N THR A 448 -5.32 11.78 -19.10
CA THR A 448 -4.14 11.49 -19.91
C THR A 448 -3.50 10.18 -19.42
N ALA A 449 -3.28 9.26 -20.34
CA ALA A 449 -2.55 8.04 -20.05
C ALA A 449 -1.08 8.38 -19.77
N GLY A 450 -0.64 8.02 -18.60
CA GLY A 450 0.73 8.10 -18.12
C GLY A 450 1.47 6.78 -18.24
N PRO A 451 2.51 6.58 -17.38
CA PRO A 451 3.32 5.38 -17.42
C PRO A 451 2.50 4.12 -17.14
N ALA A 452 2.83 3.05 -17.87
CA ALA A 452 2.47 1.69 -17.51
C ALA A 452 3.63 1.02 -16.79
N GLY A 453 3.35 0.03 -15.96
CA GLY A 453 4.39 -0.71 -15.25
C GLY A 453 3.89 -2.05 -14.73
N HIS A 454 4.79 -2.78 -14.09
CA HIS A 454 4.52 -4.00 -13.36
C HIS A 454 4.99 -3.84 -11.93
N VAL A 455 4.24 -4.38 -10.96
CA VAL A 455 4.73 -4.37 -9.57
C VAL A 455 6.02 -5.20 -9.47
N PRO A 456 6.96 -4.81 -8.58
CA PRO A 456 8.21 -5.55 -8.37
C PRO A 456 7.97 -6.81 -7.51
N ASP A 457 7.09 -7.68 -8.01
CA ASP A 457 6.61 -8.89 -7.36
C ASP A 457 6.36 -9.97 -8.41
N THR A 458 6.48 -11.23 -8.00
CA THR A 458 6.15 -12.38 -8.87
C THR A 458 4.66 -12.53 -9.08
N CYS A 459 3.85 -12.02 -8.16
CA CYS A 459 2.38 -12.19 -8.13
C CYS A 459 1.95 -13.66 -8.21
N GLN A 460 2.81 -14.58 -7.77
CA GLN A 460 2.55 -16.02 -7.77
C GLN A 460 2.30 -16.50 -6.34
N GLY A 461 1.22 -17.21 -6.14
CA GLY A 461 0.85 -17.78 -4.84
C GLY A 461 -0.65 -17.66 -4.55
N GLY A 462 -1.18 -18.53 -3.72
CA GLY A 462 -2.52 -18.43 -3.12
C GLY A 462 -3.73 -18.45 -4.05
N GLY A 463 -3.57 -18.64 -5.35
CA GLY A 463 -4.67 -18.64 -6.35
C GLY A 463 -5.19 -17.24 -6.73
N PHE A 464 -4.74 -16.20 -6.04
CA PHE A 464 -5.06 -14.79 -6.32
C PHE A 464 -3.76 -14.07 -6.63
N GLY A 465 -3.52 -13.62 -7.83
CA GLY A 465 -2.36 -12.80 -8.16
C GLY A 465 -2.25 -11.52 -7.29
N CYS A 466 -1.40 -10.59 -7.67
CA CYS A 466 -1.40 -9.27 -7.03
C CYS A 466 -2.70 -8.52 -7.34
N TYR A 467 -3.30 -7.88 -6.35
CA TYR A 467 -4.52 -7.09 -6.50
C TYR A 467 -4.57 -5.91 -5.52
N ALA A 468 -5.68 -5.19 -5.43
CA ALA A 468 -5.88 -4.04 -4.55
C ALA A 468 -4.80 -2.96 -4.73
N TYR A 469 -4.67 -2.46 -5.96
CA TYR A 469 -3.73 -1.39 -6.27
C TYR A 469 -4.30 -0.05 -5.84
N HIS A 470 -3.61 0.65 -4.91
CA HIS A 470 -4.03 1.93 -4.38
C HIS A 470 -2.88 2.94 -4.44
N GLY A 471 -3.17 4.15 -4.91
CA GLY A 471 -2.22 5.25 -4.84
C GLY A 471 -2.28 5.95 -3.48
N HIS A 472 -1.13 6.44 -3.00
CA HIS A 472 -0.98 7.08 -1.69
C HIS A 472 -0.43 8.48 -1.86
N ALA A 473 -1.32 9.48 -1.86
CA ALA A 473 -0.92 10.87 -2.06
C ALA A 473 0.01 11.36 -0.94
N GLU A 474 -0.27 10.99 0.30
CA GLU A 474 0.50 11.38 1.47
C GLU A 474 1.91 10.79 1.51
N LEU A 475 2.13 9.68 0.80
CA LEU A 475 3.45 9.04 0.67
C LEU A 475 4.18 9.44 -0.60
N SER A 476 3.50 9.99 -1.59
CA SER A 476 4.09 10.40 -2.86
C SER A 476 4.94 11.65 -2.71
N THR A 477 5.88 11.84 -3.65
CA THR A 477 6.76 13.02 -3.73
C THR A 477 6.54 13.74 -5.07
N PRO A 478 7.11 14.93 -5.30
CA PRO A 478 7.05 15.57 -6.61
C PRO A 478 7.60 14.73 -7.76
N ASP A 479 8.52 13.81 -7.48
CA ASP A 479 9.21 12.99 -8.47
C ASP A 479 8.68 11.55 -8.54
N GLN A 480 7.90 11.11 -7.54
CA GLN A 480 7.50 9.71 -7.40
C GLN A 480 6.03 9.55 -7.03
N PHE A 481 5.35 8.72 -7.78
CA PHE A 481 4.03 8.18 -7.44
C PHE A 481 4.20 6.93 -6.59
N VAL A 482 3.70 6.95 -5.35
CA VAL A 482 3.71 5.80 -4.43
C VAL A 482 2.36 5.10 -4.45
N PHE A 483 2.40 3.79 -4.55
CA PHE A 483 1.22 2.95 -4.57
C PHE A 483 1.45 1.64 -3.81
N SER A 484 0.36 0.98 -3.42
CA SER A 484 0.39 -0.34 -2.80
C SER A 484 -0.29 -1.40 -3.65
N TRP A 485 -0.01 -2.65 -3.31
CA TRP A 485 -0.72 -3.83 -3.82
C TRP A 485 -0.76 -4.92 -2.75
N TYR A 486 -1.72 -5.81 -2.86
CA TYR A 486 -1.66 -7.09 -2.16
C TYR A 486 -0.66 -8.00 -2.86
N SER A 487 0.34 -8.46 -2.12
CA SER A 487 1.32 -9.45 -2.54
C SER A 487 0.92 -10.80 -1.96
N PRO A 488 0.65 -11.82 -2.80
CA PRO A 488 0.25 -13.12 -2.28
C PRO A 488 1.38 -13.73 -1.44
N GLY A 489 1.01 -14.41 -0.37
CA GLY A 489 1.98 -15.08 0.50
C GLY A 489 2.64 -16.28 -0.17
N ASP A 490 3.87 -16.56 0.21
CA ASP A 490 4.58 -17.75 -0.21
C ASP A 490 3.83 -19.00 0.24
N ARG A 491 3.83 -20.03 -0.61
CA ARG A 491 3.26 -21.36 -0.33
C ARG A 491 1.77 -21.39 0.01
N GLY A 492 0.98 -20.48 -0.57
CA GLY A 492 -0.48 -20.46 -0.37
C GLY A 492 -0.94 -19.87 0.96
N GLY A 493 -0.06 -19.21 1.71
CA GLY A 493 -0.43 -18.41 2.88
C GLY A 493 -1.14 -17.10 2.48
N PHE A 494 -1.82 -16.48 3.44
CA PHE A 494 -2.39 -15.15 3.26
C PHE A 494 -1.26 -14.14 3.08
N GLY A 495 -1.41 -13.20 2.15
CA GLY A 495 -0.35 -12.28 1.74
C GLY A 495 -0.24 -11.00 2.56
N HIS A 496 0.42 -10.01 1.99
CA HIS A 496 0.74 -8.76 2.65
C HIS A 496 0.49 -7.57 1.74
N VAL A 497 0.25 -6.42 2.34
CA VAL A 497 0.25 -5.13 1.63
C VAL A 497 1.70 -4.68 1.46
N ARG A 498 2.14 -4.58 0.20
CA ARG A 498 3.44 -4.02 -0.17
C ARG A 498 3.26 -2.68 -0.85
N LEU A 499 4.28 -1.88 -0.79
CA LEU A 499 4.32 -0.58 -1.45
C LEU A 499 5.43 -0.55 -2.50
N GLY A 500 5.19 0.23 -3.54
CA GLY A 500 6.17 0.53 -4.56
C GLY A 500 6.09 1.97 -5.03
N ALA A 501 7.08 2.37 -5.80
CA ALA A 501 7.14 3.68 -6.41
C ALA A 501 7.54 3.60 -7.88
N ILE A 502 7.03 4.56 -8.65
CA ILE A 502 7.44 4.84 -10.02
C ILE A 502 7.72 6.35 -10.18
N ALA A 503 8.47 6.75 -11.18
CA ALA A 503 8.48 8.14 -11.60
C ALA A 503 7.11 8.53 -12.18
N TRP A 504 6.72 9.81 -12.01
CA TRP A 504 5.47 10.34 -12.55
C TRP A 504 5.40 10.27 -14.06
#